data_2f4c8d4561d6852762abfa5dc1bff527
#
_entry.id   2f4c8d4561d6852762abfa5dc1bff527
#
_cell.length_a   1.000
_cell.length_b   1.000
_cell.length_c   1.000
_cell.angle_alpha   90.00
_cell.angle_beta   90.00
_cell.angle_gamma   90.00
#
_symmetry.space_group_name_H-M   'P 1'
#
loop_
_entity.id
_entity.type
_entity.pdbx_description
1 polymer ?
#
loop_
_entity_poly.entity_id
_entity_poly.type
_entity_poly.pdbx_seq_one_letter_code
_entity_poly.pdbx_strand_id
1 'polypeptide(L)'
;MLTTLLVTVAVLVGLFAYLEYSVYHETETETQVLNPSGEKTALVIYHPGLTDFAKNITYTYAESLAANGWRVEIATANPKAPTDISKYSLLVLNWAIYDFNPAPTITNHLRRIGNLNGIDTVIITIGGGIDPFTASNTMNQLVQDANGTVVQSLTMFRSQRNFELLQEEASKLSPQA
;
A
#
# COMPACT_ATOMS: atom_id res chain seq x y z
N MET A 1 -37.15 -18.12 19.28
CA MET A 1 -35.86 -18.80 19.13
C MET A 1 -35.40 -18.93 17.65
N LEU A 2 -36.21 -19.50 16.75
CA LEU A 2 -35.87 -19.63 15.32
C LEU A 2 -35.62 -18.29 14.61
N THR A 3 -36.48 -17.30 14.86
CA THR A 3 -36.35 -15.93 14.30
C THR A 3 -35.08 -15.22 14.75
N THR A 4 -34.73 -15.37 16.05
CA THR A 4 -33.46 -14.78 16.57
C THR A 4 -32.26 -15.42 15.89
N LEU A 5 -32.27 -16.74 15.73
CA LEU A 5 -31.18 -17.45 15.03
C LEU A 5 -31.04 -16.98 13.56
N LEU A 6 -32.16 -16.86 12.83
CA LEU A 6 -32.14 -16.40 11.43
C LEU A 6 -31.61 -14.96 11.30
N VAL A 7 -32.00 -14.06 12.20
CA VAL A 7 -31.49 -12.69 12.23
C VAL A 7 -29.98 -12.68 12.50
N THR A 8 -29.51 -13.45 13.48
CA THR A 8 -28.08 -13.54 13.78
C THR A 8 -27.28 -14.05 12.60
N VAL A 9 -27.74 -15.10 11.92
CA VAL A 9 -27.08 -15.65 10.73
C VAL A 9 -27.06 -14.59 9.62
N ALA A 10 -28.15 -13.90 9.36
CA ALA A 10 -28.21 -12.87 8.32
C ALA A 10 -27.22 -11.73 8.60
N VAL A 11 -27.11 -11.28 9.87
CA VAL A 11 -26.13 -10.25 10.26
C VAL A 11 -24.70 -10.72 10.05
N LEU A 12 -24.38 -11.96 10.45
CA LEU A 12 -23.03 -12.51 10.27
C LEU A 12 -22.67 -12.65 8.78
N VAL A 13 -23.61 -13.14 7.96
CA VAL A 13 -23.39 -13.22 6.49
C VAL A 13 -23.21 -11.83 5.90
N GLY A 14 -24.00 -10.85 6.29
CA GLY A 14 -23.86 -9.47 5.84
C GLY A 14 -22.53 -8.85 6.24
N LEU A 15 -22.08 -9.08 7.47
CA LEU A 15 -20.77 -8.62 7.94
C LEU A 15 -19.63 -9.28 7.15
N PHE A 16 -19.69 -10.59 6.95
CA PHE A 16 -18.70 -11.32 6.19
C PHE A 16 -18.62 -10.81 4.73
N ALA A 17 -19.76 -10.66 4.07
CA ALA A 17 -19.84 -10.12 2.71
C ALA A 17 -19.28 -8.69 2.63
N TYR A 18 -19.52 -7.85 3.65
CA TYR A 18 -18.94 -6.50 3.72
C TYR A 18 -17.42 -6.53 3.88
N LEU A 19 -16.90 -7.42 4.73
CA LEU A 19 -15.45 -7.59 4.92
C LEU A 19 -14.79 -8.05 3.63
N GLU A 20 -15.33 -9.06 2.97
CA GLU A 20 -14.88 -9.54 1.66
C GLU A 20 -14.89 -8.42 0.61
N TYR A 21 -16.02 -7.72 0.49
CA TYR A 21 -16.13 -6.58 -0.41
C TYR A 21 -15.03 -5.56 -0.18
N SER A 22 -14.73 -5.19 1.06
CA SER A 22 -13.73 -4.18 1.41
C SER A 22 -12.30 -4.57 1.03
N VAL A 23 -12.00 -5.88 1.02
CA VAL A 23 -10.67 -6.41 0.64
C VAL A 23 -10.45 -6.36 -0.87
N TYR A 24 -11.49 -6.65 -1.64
CA TYR A 24 -11.41 -6.77 -3.10
C TYR A 24 -11.81 -5.49 -3.85
N HIS A 25 -12.52 -4.57 -3.17
CA HIS A 25 -13.01 -3.36 -3.82
C HIS A 25 -11.88 -2.37 -4.07
N GLU A 26 -11.72 -1.98 -5.33
CA GLU A 26 -10.76 -0.96 -5.75
C GLU A 26 -11.40 0.43 -5.62
N THR A 27 -11.16 1.08 -4.49
CA THR A 27 -11.66 2.44 -4.22
C THR A 27 -10.94 3.45 -5.11
N GLU A 28 -11.68 4.15 -5.96
CA GLU A 28 -11.11 5.20 -6.80
C GLU A 28 -10.89 6.49 -5.98
N THR A 29 -9.70 7.04 -6.07
CA THR A 29 -9.36 8.38 -5.58
C THR A 29 -8.65 9.16 -6.68
N GLU A 30 -8.78 10.48 -6.63
CA GLU A 30 -7.92 11.35 -7.43
C GLU A 30 -6.47 11.25 -6.96
N THR A 31 -5.53 11.31 -7.91
CA THR A 31 -4.11 11.34 -7.57
C THR A 31 -3.78 12.65 -6.87
N GLN A 32 -3.28 12.57 -5.64
CA GLN A 32 -2.83 13.74 -4.90
C GLN A 32 -1.34 13.98 -5.12
N VAL A 33 -0.94 15.24 -5.16
CA VAL A 33 0.46 15.61 -5.38
C VAL A 33 0.97 16.41 -4.20
N LEU A 34 2.05 15.91 -3.58
CA LEU A 34 2.83 16.64 -2.58
C LEU A 34 4.12 17.14 -3.20
N ASN A 35 4.59 18.31 -2.74
CA ASN A 35 5.80 18.97 -3.24
C ASN A 35 5.90 18.96 -4.79
N PRO A 36 5.06 19.72 -5.51
CA PRO A 36 5.02 19.68 -6.98
C PRO A 36 6.36 20.07 -7.65
N SER A 37 7.24 20.77 -6.93
CA SER A 37 8.56 21.22 -7.40
C SER A 37 9.70 20.26 -7.08
N GLY A 38 9.42 19.08 -6.52
CA GLY A 38 10.46 18.08 -6.23
C GLY A 38 11.23 17.63 -7.47
N GLU A 39 12.50 17.29 -7.28
CA GLU A 39 13.45 17.00 -8.37
C GLU A 39 13.11 15.68 -9.10
N LYS A 40 12.82 14.62 -8.35
CA LYS A 40 12.40 13.32 -8.87
C LYS A 40 11.00 12.99 -8.35
N THR A 41 10.29 12.16 -9.08
CA THR A 41 8.91 11.81 -8.72
C THR A 41 8.84 10.41 -8.13
N ALA A 42 8.20 10.30 -6.96
CA ALA A 42 7.79 9.04 -6.33
C ALA A 42 6.30 8.79 -6.57
N LEU A 43 5.94 7.56 -6.92
CA LEU A 43 4.56 7.10 -6.97
C LEU A 43 4.24 6.28 -5.72
N VAL A 44 3.23 6.67 -4.98
CA VAL A 44 2.74 5.96 -3.79
C VAL A 44 1.38 5.38 -4.08
N ILE A 45 1.31 4.06 -4.10
CA ILE A 45 0.07 3.30 -4.29
C ILE A 45 -0.28 2.56 -3.02
N TYR A 46 -1.53 2.70 -2.56
CA TYR A 46 -1.95 2.06 -1.33
C TYR A 46 -3.36 1.47 -1.39
N HIS A 47 -3.60 0.47 -0.55
CA HIS A 47 -4.94 -0.04 -0.28
C HIS A 47 -5.48 0.63 0.99
N PRO A 48 -6.61 1.37 0.94
CA PRO A 48 -7.09 2.15 2.09
C PRO A 48 -7.50 1.28 3.28
N GLY A 49 -7.97 0.05 3.04
CA GLY A 49 -8.46 -0.84 4.09
C GLY A 49 -9.76 -0.33 4.73
N LEU A 50 -10.11 -0.90 5.90
CA LEU A 50 -11.34 -0.59 6.63
C LEU A 50 -11.22 0.60 7.60
N THR A 51 -10.01 1.09 7.83
CA THR A 51 -9.73 2.16 8.80
C THR A 51 -8.71 3.13 8.25
N ASP A 52 -8.64 4.33 8.81
CA ASP A 52 -7.65 5.34 8.41
C ASP A 52 -6.19 4.95 8.68
N PHE A 53 -5.93 3.80 9.30
CA PHE A 53 -4.57 3.42 9.68
C PHE A 53 -3.64 3.27 8.45
N ALA A 54 -4.10 2.58 7.40
CA ALA A 54 -3.33 2.45 6.16
C ALA A 54 -3.11 3.81 5.50
N LYS A 55 -4.13 4.66 5.45
CA LYS A 55 -4.04 6.02 4.96
C LYS A 55 -3.01 6.83 5.76
N ASN A 56 -3.08 6.81 7.08
CA ASN A 56 -2.15 7.55 7.94
C ASN A 56 -0.70 7.11 7.73
N ILE A 57 -0.43 5.79 7.64
CA ILE A 57 0.90 5.26 7.31
C ILE A 57 1.36 5.78 5.94
N THR A 58 0.50 5.70 4.92
CA THR A 58 0.81 6.17 3.57
C THR A 58 1.20 7.64 3.56
N TYR A 59 0.38 8.49 4.18
CA TYR A 59 0.61 9.93 4.17
C TYR A 59 1.82 10.32 5.01
N THR A 60 2.05 9.69 6.18
CA THR A 60 3.26 9.95 6.97
C THR A 60 4.53 9.66 6.16
N TYR A 61 4.56 8.53 5.45
CA TYR A 61 5.71 8.18 4.61
C TYR A 61 5.86 9.14 3.42
N ALA A 62 4.76 9.43 2.71
CA ALA A 62 4.73 10.32 1.56
C ALA A 62 5.11 11.77 1.90
N GLU A 63 4.63 12.30 3.02
CA GLU A 63 4.97 13.62 3.53
C GLU A 63 6.46 13.71 3.88
N SER A 64 7.02 12.64 4.44
CA SER A 64 8.46 12.56 4.74
C SER A 64 9.32 12.53 3.47
N LEU A 65 8.90 11.79 2.44
CA LEU A 65 9.56 11.86 1.12
C LEU A 65 9.48 13.27 0.53
N ALA A 66 8.31 13.91 0.60
CA ALA A 66 8.12 15.27 0.09
C ALA A 66 9.00 16.29 0.83
N ALA A 67 9.15 16.15 2.16
CA ALA A 67 10.05 16.98 2.97
C ALA A 67 11.52 16.77 2.59
N ASN A 68 11.88 15.58 2.07
CA ASN A 68 13.22 15.25 1.57
C ASN A 68 13.46 15.65 0.09
N GLY A 69 12.54 16.38 -0.52
CA GLY A 69 12.71 16.92 -1.87
C GLY A 69 12.07 16.10 -2.99
N TRP A 70 11.40 14.99 -2.70
CA TRP A 70 10.63 14.26 -3.71
C TRP A 70 9.35 15.00 -4.09
N ARG A 71 9.00 14.99 -5.39
CA ARG A 71 7.62 15.15 -5.82
C ARG A 71 6.91 13.83 -5.56
N VAL A 72 5.80 13.81 -4.83
CA VAL A 72 5.10 12.58 -4.48
C VAL A 72 3.69 12.59 -5.05
N GLU A 73 3.36 11.60 -5.84
CA GLU A 73 2.02 11.35 -6.36
C GLU A 73 1.41 10.16 -5.61
N ILE A 74 0.25 10.38 -4.97
CA ILE A 74 -0.42 9.39 -4.12
C ILE A 74 -1.75 9.01 -4.74
N ALA A 75 -1.99 7.71 -4.91
CA ALA A 75 -3.28 7.18 -5.34
C ALA A 75 -3.61 5.87 -4.61
N THR A 76 -4.88 5.54 -4.50
CA THR A 76 -5.31 4.19 -4.13
C THR A 76 -5.08 3.23 -5.28
N ALA A 77 -4.89 1.94 -4.97
CA ALA A 77 -4.80 0.90 -5.98
C ALA A 77 -6.16 0.70 -6.67
N ASN A 78 -6.31 1.26 -7.87
CA ASN A 78 -7.54 1.23 -8.66
C ASN A 78 -7.22 1.29 -10.17
N PRO A 79 -8.21 1.05 -11.08
CA PRO A 79 -7.96 1.05 -12.52
C PRO A 79 -7.52 2.39 -13.12
N LYS A 80 -7.81 3.52 -12.45
CA LYS A 80 -7.43 4.87 -12.91
C LYS A 80 -6.10 5.35 -12.32
N ALA A 81 -5.55 4.62 -11.34
CA ALA A 81 -4.25 4.96 -10.78
C ALA A 81 -3.14 4.81 -11.86
N PRO A 82 -2.05 5.61 -11.76
CA PRO A 82 -0.98 5.58 -12.75
C PRO A 82 -0.39 4.18 -12.94
N THR A 83 -0.29 3.73 -14.20
CA THR A 83 0.35 2.47 -14.60
C THR A 83 1.56 2.68 -15.50
N ASP A 84 1.66 3.82 -16.17
CA ASP A 84 2.90 4.24 -16.82
C ASP A 84 3.86 4.79 -15.77
N ILE A 85 4.90 3.98 -15.46
CA ILE A 85 5.88 4.30 -14.42
C ILE A 85 7.12 5.01 -14.98
N SER A 86 7.18 5.32 -16.25
CA SER A 86 8.40 5.86 -16.92
C SER A 86 8.89 7.19 -16.34
N LYS A 87 8.01 7.99 -15.74
CA LYS A 87 8.36 9.29 -15.11
C LYS A 87 8.74 9.17 -13.62
N TYR A 88 8.58 7.99 -13.02
CA TYR A 88 8.85 7.79 -11.61
C TYR A 88 10.24 7.18 -11.37
N SER A 89 10.89 7.64 -10.33
CA SER A 89 12.18 7.12 -9.86
C SER A 89 12.04 6.23 -8.62
N LEU A 90 10.88 6.28 -7.97
CA LEU A 90 10.56 5.48 -6.78
C LEU A 90 9.10 5.03 -6.83
N LEU A 91 8.87 3.77 -6.53
CA LEU A 91 7.54 3.20 -6.31
C LEU A 91 7.39 2.83 -4.83
N VAL A 92 6.31 3.25 -4.19
CA VAL A 92 5.96 2.84 -2.82
C VAL A 92 4.64 2.09 -2.86
N LEU A 93 4.64 0.86 -2.36
CA LEU A 93 3.47 0.00 -2.27
C LEU A 93 3.10 -0.19 -0.80
N ASN A 94 1.98 0.39 -0.36
CA ASN A 94 1.46 0.20 0.99
C ASN A 94 0.18 -0.65 0.97
N TRP A 95 0.18 -1.72 1.74
CA TRP A 95 -0.89 -2.70 1.75
C TRP A 95 -1.04 -3.41 3.10
N ALA A 96 -2.23 -3.90 3.38
CA ALA A 96 -2.50 -4.74 4.54
C ALA A 96 -2.55 -6.22 4.16
N ILE A 97 -2.22 -7.07 5.13
CA ILE A 97 -2.31 -8.52 5.00
C ILE A 97 -3.78 -8.93 5.14
N TYR A 98 -4.25 -9.69 4.16
CA TYR A 98 -5.54 -10.36 4.18
C TYR A 98 -5.33 -11.86 3.91
N ASP A 99 -5.80 -12.69 4.83
CA ASP A 99 -5.69 -14.15 4.72
C ASP A 99 -4.26 -14.61 4.35
N PHE A 100 -3.26 -14.09 5.08
CA PHE A 100 -1.82 -14.33 4.88
C PHE A 100 -1.25 -13.89 3.52
N ASN A 101 -2.02 -13.17 2.72
CA ASN A 101 -1.63 -12.72 1.39
C ASN A 101 -1.63 -11.18 1.27
N PRO A 102 -0.91 -10.64 0.28
CA PRO A 102 -1.04 -9.24 -0.10
C PRO A 102 -2.46 -8.88 -0.53
N ALA A 103 -2.89 -7.65 -0.20
CA ALA A 103 -4.18 -7.13 -0.65
C ALA A 103 -4.36 -7.30 -2.17
N PRO A 104 -5.45 -7.94 -2.63
CA PRO A 104 -5.67 -8.21 -4.06
C PRO A 104 -5.63 -6.96 -4.94
N THR A 105 -6.08 -5.82 -4.42
CA THR A 105 -6.07 -4.54 -5.14
C THR A 105 -4.64 -4.10 -5.51
N ILE A 106 -3.68 -4.27 -4.59
CA ILE A 106 -2.26 -3.94 -4.83
C ILE A 106 -1.64 -4.91 -5.84
N THR A 107 -1.87 -6.21 -5.70
CA THR A 107 -1.33 -7.20 -6.66
C THR A 107 -1.94 -7.02 -8.04
N ASN A 108 -3.22 -6.64 -8.15
CA ASN A 108 -3.87 -6.33 -9.40
C ASN A 108 -3.26 -5.06 -10.03
N HIS A 109 -2.99 -4.03 -9.22
CA HIS A 109 -2.35 -2.81 -9.71
C HIS A 109 -0.93 -3.10 -10.23
N LEU A 110 -0.14 -3.87 -9.49
CA LEU A 110 1.19 -4.29 -9.93
C LEU A 110 1.14 -5.05 -11.27
N ARG A 111 0.16 -5.95 -11.45
CA ARG A 111 -0.04 -6.64 -12.75
C ARG A 111 -0.43 -5.68 -13.88
N ARG A 112 -1.20 -4.61 -13.59
CA ARG A 112 -1.54 -3.57 -14.58
C ARG A 112 -0.32 -2.75 -15.01
N ILE A 113 0.61 -2.46 -14.10
CA ILE A 113 1.90 -1.86 -14.44
C ILE A 113 2.72 -2.82 -15.32
N GLY A 114 2.77 -4.10 -14.96
CA GLY A 114 3.53 -5.13 -15.67
C GLY A 114 5.01 -5.07 -15.35
N ASN A 115 5.84 -4.55 -16.23
CA ASN A 115 7.29 -4.47 -16.02
C ASN A 115 7.66 -3.20 -15.26
N LEU A 116 8.35 -3.34 -14.15
CA LEU A 116 8.82 -2.24 -13.30
C LEU A 116 10.14 -1.61 -13.78
N ASN A 117 10.78 -2.16 -14.83
CA ASN A 117 11.97 -1.61 -15.46
C ASN A 117 13.13 -1.26 -14.50
N GLY A 118 13.28 -2.03 -13.44
CA GLY A 118 14.33 -1.82 -12.43
C GLY A 118 14.07 -0.69 -11.45
N ILE A 119 12.85 -0.10 -11.42
CA ILE A 119 12.56 1.01 -10.50
C ILE A 119 12.77 0.60 -9.04
N ASP A 120 13.37 1.49 -8.26
CA ASP A 120 13.47 1.35 -6.82
C ASP A 120 12.09 1.27 -6.19
N THR A 121 11.86 0.24 -5.38
CA THR A 121 10.54 -0.03 -4.81
C THR A 121 10.64 -0.18 -3.29
N VAL A 122 9.78 0.56 -2.59
CA VAL A 122 9.54 0.44 -1.16
C VAL A 122 8.26 -0.34 -0.93
N ILE A 123 8.33 -1.30 -0.01
CA ILE A 123 7.18 -2.09 0.41
C ILE A 123 6.86 -1.76 1.86
N ILE A 124 5.61 -1.35 2.12
CA ILE A 124 5.09 -1.11 3.47
C ILE A 124 3.95 -2.10 3.72
N THR A 125 4.22 -3.08 4.56
CA THR A 125 3.28 -4.13 4.95
C THR A 125 2.60 -3.76 6.25
N ILE A 126 1.26 -3.77 6.29
CA ILE A 126 0.49 -3.58 7.52
C ILE A 126 0.06 -4.95 8.04
N GLY A 127 0.71 -5.37 9.13
CA GLY A 127 0.42 -6.59 9.84
C GLY A 127 -0.56 -6.35 11.01
N GLY A 128 -1.50 -7.25 11.20
CA GLY A 128 -2.42 -7.21 12.35
C GLY A 128 -2.48 -8.52 13.13
N GLY A 129 -1.74 -9.53 12.70
CA GLY A 129 -1.87 -10.86 13.23
C GLY A 129 -0.62 -11.73 13.15
N ILE A 130 -0.81 -12.99 12.87
CA ILE A 130 0.19 -14.04 12.87
C ILE A 130 0.98 -13.97 11.54
N ASP A 131 2.30 -14.00 11.64
CA ASP A 131 3.26 -14.10 10.54
C ASP A 131 3.12 -13.05 9.38
N PRO A 132 3.48 -11.79 9.64
CA PRO A 132 3.51 -10.77 8.59
C PRO A 132 4.67 -10.97 7.60
N PHE A 133 5.66 -11.77 7.96
CA PHE A 133 6.88 -11.94 7.16
C PHE A 133 6.63 -12.77 5.90
N THR A 134 5.81 -13.81 5.97
CA THR A 134 5.45 -14.61 4.79
C THR A 134 4.76 -13.77 3.72
N ALA A 135 3.78 -12.96 4.10
CA ALA A 135 3.09 -12.08 3.18
C ALA A 135 4.00 -10.96 2.62
N SER A 136 4.90 -10.41 3.46
CA SER A 136 5.91 -9.44 3.01
C SER A 136 6.88 -10.06 2.01
N ASN A 137 7.34 -11.28 2.24
CA ASN A 137 8.21 -12.01 1.32
C ASN A 137 7.52 -12.29 -0.02
N THR A 138 6.21 -12.63 0.02
CA THR A 138 5.41 -12.80 -1.19
C THR A 138 5.37 -11.51 -2.02
N MET A 139 5.20 -10.35 -1.38
CA MET A 139 5.19 -9.07 -2.11
C MET A 139 6.59 -8.73 -2.64
N ASN A 140 7.65 -8.98 -1.87
CA ASN A 140 9.02 -8.80 -2.34
C ASN A 140 9.26 -9.61 -3.63
N GLN A 141 8.83 -10.87 -3.65
CA GLN A 141 8.95 -11.72 -4.83
C GLN A 141 8.14 -11.19 -6.02
N LEU A 142 6.90 -10.75 -5.81
CA LEU A 142 6.06 -10.17 -6.86
C LEU A 142 6.70 -8.92 -7.51
N VAL A 143 7.33 -8.07 -6.70
CA VAL A 143 8.06 -6.90 -7.20
C VAL A 143 9.28 -7.32 -8.01
N GLN A 144 10.06 -8.29 -7.52
CA GLN A 144 11.23 -8.82 -8.23
C GLN A 144 10.84 -9.53 -9.53
N ASP A 145 9.78 -10.33 -9.53
CA ASP A 145 9.25 -11.00 -10.73
C ASP A 145 8.76 -10.00 -11.78
N ALA A 146 8.28 -8.82 -11.33
CA ALA A 146 7.95 -7.69 -12.19
C ALA A 146 9.17 -6.85 -12.60
N ASN A 147 10.39 -7.29 -12.32
CA ASN A 147 11.64 -6.58 -12.60
C ASN A 147 11.75 -5.23 -11.86
N GLY A 148 11.34 -5.18 -10.59
CA GLY A 148 11.57 -4.06 -9.67
C GLY A 148 12.71 -4.35 -8.70
N THR A 149 13.29 -3.30 -8.13
CA THR A 149 14.36 -3.40 -7.12
C THR A 149 13.80 -3.03 -5.75
N VAL A 150 13.66 -4.00 -4.84
CA VAL A 150 13.20 -3.71 -3.47
C VAL A 150 14.34 -3.06 -2.68
N VAL A 151 14.21 -1.77 -2.38
CA VAL A 151 15.21 -1.00 -1.62
C VAL A 151 14.87 -0.89 -0.14
N GLN A 152 13.58 -0.97 0.21
CA GLN A 152 13.11 -1.02 1.60
C GLN A 152 11.90 -1.95 1.71
N SER A 153 11.81 -2.70 2.82
CA SER A 153 10.65 -3.51 3.17
C SER A 153 10.32 -3.30 4.66
N LEU A 154 9.26 -2.56 4.93
CA LEU A 154 8.84 -2.15 6.26
C LEU A 154 7.59 -2.91 6.68
N THR A 155 7.55 -3.34 7.95
CA THR A 155 6.36 -3.96 8.53
C THR A 155 5.83 -3.11 9.67
N MET A 156 4.58 -2.67 9.54
CA MET A 156 3.88 -1.83 10.51
C MET A 156 2.77 -2.62 11.20
N PHE A 157 2.71 -2.53 12.52
CA PHE A 157 1.68 -3.19 13.30
C PHE A 157 0.68 -2.19 13.86
N ARG A 158 -0.62 -2.52 13.81
CA ARG A 158 -1.68 -1.67 14.38
C ARG A 158 -1.50 -1.43 15.89
N SER A 159 -0.90 -2.39 16.59
CA SER A 159 -0.60 -2.30 18.02
C SER A 159 0.61 -1.42 18.34
N GLN A 160 1.50 -1.22 17.37
CA GLN A 160 2.74 -0.45 17.52
C GLN A 160 2.72 0.67 16.49
N ARG A 161 2.11 1.81 16.84
CA ARG A 161 2.00 2.97 15.95
C ARG A 161 3.32 3.74 15.87
N ASN A 162 4.35 3.09 15.34
CA ASN A 162 5.68 3.68 15.22
C ASN A 162 5.80 4.53 13.94
N PHE A 163 5.15 5.70 13.94
CA PHE A 163 5.23 6.63 12.81
C PHE A 163 6.61 7.27 12.66
N GLU A 164 7.39 7.37 13.74
CA GLU A 164 8.75 7.89 13.72
C GLU A 164 9.66 7.00 12.84
N LEU A 165 9.49 5.69 12.90
CA LEU A 165 10.21 4.75 12.04
C LEU A 165 9.94 5.05 10.55
N LEU A 166 8.70 5.35 10.18
CA LEU A 166 8.35 5.67 8.78
C LEU A 166 9.06 6.94 8.32
N GLN A 167 9.11 7.96 9.17
CA GLN A 167 9.80 9.22 8.89
C GLN A 167 11.31 9.02 8.76
N GLU A 168 11.91 8.26 9.67
CA GLU A 168 13.32 7.91 9.62
C GLU A 168 13.65 7.14 8.34
N GLU A 169 12.89 6.10 8.01
CA GLU A 169 13.14 5.26 6.83
C GLU A 169 12.94 6.04 5.52
N ALA A 170 11.91 6.90 5.44
CA ALA A 170 11.71 7.77 4.29
C ALA A 170 12.86 8.78 4.14
N SER A 171 13.45 9.27 5.25
CA SER A 171 14.55 10.22 5.22
C SER A 171 15.85 9.66 4.63
N LYS A 172 16.00 8.33 4.62
CA LYS A 172 17.16 7.65 4.01
C LYS A 172 17.11 7.66 2.47
N LEU A 173 15.93 7.95 1.90
CA LEU A 173 15.74 8.01 0.45
C LEU A 173 15.81 9.47 -0.02
N SER A 174 16.93 9.84 -0.63
CA SER A 174 17.12 11.16 -1.24
C SER A 174 16.93 11.09 -2.75
N PRO A 175 16.26 12.08 -3.39
CA PRO A 175 16.19 12.15 -4.84
C PRO A 175 17.55 12.42 -5.51
N GLN A 176 18.55 12.83 -4.73
CA GLN A 176 19.91 13.13 -5.21
C GLN A 176 20.86 11.92 -5.16
N ALA A 177 20.40 10.80 -4.62
CA ALA A 177 21.22 9.58 -4.49
C ALA A 177 21.17 8.73 -5.76
#